data_07fa19535edd4a9faeeb8abd9d2a359a
#
_entry.id   07fa19535edd4a9faeeb8abd9d2a359a
#
_cell.length_a   1.000
_cell.length_b   1.000
_cell.length_c   1.000
_cell.angle_alpha   90.00
_cell.angle_beta   90.00
_cell.angle_gamma   90.00
#
_symmetry.space_group_name_H-M   'P 1'
#
loop_
_entity.id
_entity.type
_entity.pdbx_description
1 polymer ?
#
loop_
_entity_poly.entity_id
_entity_poly.type
_entity_poly.pdbx_seq_one_letter_code
_entity_poly.pdbx_strand_id
1 'polypeptide(L)'
;MLAEDRLNAIVSMVQQTGSVTVPELAEALGVTASTVRRDLQTLNRAHRIAKVHGGATSLERAHVARDLTLNERSDLHNDDKERICARAAALVEPESFVYIDSGSTTLRLIEHLPHLEGVTYVTDSVLHAQHLALRGMRTVVLGGELKPETEALVGPDALATLDRYNFNCGFWGSNGIAAEQGFTAPDIEEAQVKRISMRHTAKRFVISDASKFGMVAPVKFADFRDATIITAGEVPAKYRAMDNVVTV
;
A
#
# COMPACT_ATOMS: atom_id res chain seq x y z
N MET A 1 -14.13 13.73 32.01
CA MET A 1 -14.22 13.14 30.67
C MET A 1 -14.40 11.64 30.78
N LEU A 2 -15.40 11.05 30.16
CA LEU A 2 -15.61 9.61 30.14
C LEU A 2 -14.44 8.91 29.40
N ALA A 3 -14.19 7.63 29.70
CA ALA A 3 -13.08 6.92 29.07
C ALA A 3 -13.22 6.83 27.54
N GLU A 4 -14.43 6.61 27.07
CA GLU A 4 -14.73 6.51 25.63
C GLU A 4 -14.52 7.85 24.89
N ASP A 5 -14.98 8.96 25.48
CA ASP A 5 -14.76 10.30 24.91
C ASP A 5 -13.26 10.62 24.80
N ARG A 6 -12.50 10.20 25.83
CA ARG A 6 -11.05 10.41 25.86
C ARG A 6 -10.34 9.58 24.78
N LEU A 7 -10.74 8.32 24.59
CA LEU A 7 -10.21 7.47 23.52
C LEU A 7 -10.49 8.08 22.12
N ASN A 8 -11.71 8.58 21.91
CA ASN A 8 -12.08 9.24 20.65
C ASN A 8 -11.29 10.54 20.42
N ALA A 9 -11.09 11.34 21.49
CA ALA A 9 -10.27 12.54 21.41
C ALA A 9 -8.81 12.24 21.04
N ILE A 10 -8.21 11.17 21.62
CA ILE A 10 -6.87 10.73 21.25
C ILE A 10 -6.80 10.37 19.76
N VAL A 11 -7.74 9.58 19.25
CA VAL A 11 -7.78 9.19 17.82
C VAL A 11 -7.88 10.43 16.94
N SER A 12 -8.78 11.37 17.26
CA SER A 12 -8.93 12.61 16.50
C SER A 12 -7.66 13.45 16.48
N MET A 13 -6.99 13.61 17.62
CA MET A 13 -5.71 14.34 17.69
C MET A 13 -4.63 13.67 16.84
N VAL A 14 -4.50 12.36 16.95
CA VAL A 14 -3.55 11.58 16.16
C VAL A 14 -3.84 11.68 14.65
N GLN A 15 -5.11 11.68 14.24
CA GLN A 15 -5.51 11.83 12.84
C GLN A 15 -5.18 13.23 12.29
N GLN A 16 -5.43 14.28 13.08
CA GLN A 16 -5.18 15.67 12.67
C GLN A 16 -3.71 16.02 12.57
N THR A 17 -2.89 15.57 13.51
CA THR A 17 -1.46 15.93 13.60
C THR A 17 -0.53 14.85 13.00
N GLY A 18 -1.08 13.64 12.77
CA GLY A 18 -0.36 12.47 12.29
C GLY A 18 0.46 11.74 13.35
N SER A 19 0.94 12.42 14.39
CA SER A 19 1.61 11.85 15.57
C SER A 19 1.47 12.78 16.76
N VAL A 20 1.35 12.21 17.96
CA VAL A 20 1.21 12.94 19.23
C VAL A 20 2.01 12.23 20.32
N THR A 21 2.73 12.98 21.13
CA THR A 21 3.49 12.43 22.25
C THR A 21 2.63 12.22 23.51
N VAL A 22 3.08 11.35 24.41
CA VAL A 22 2.41 11.16 25.72
C VAL A 22 2.27 12.43 26.54
N PRO A 23 3.30 13.33 26.63
CA PRO A 23 3.16 14.61 27.30
C PRO A 23 2.07 15.51 26.68
N GLU A 24 2.07 15.68 25.36
CA GLU A 24 1.06 16.49 24.67
C GLU A 24 -0.37 15.98 24.90
N LEU A 25 -0.57 14.67 24.85
CA LEU A 25 -1.86 14.04 25.14
C LEU A 25 -2.27 14.23 26.60
N ALA A 26 -1.32 14.09 27.55
CA ALA A 26 -1.57 14.28 28.98
C ALA A 26 -2.02 15.72 29.28
N GLU A 27 -1.34 16.70 28.70
CA GLU A 27 -1.67 18.11 28.83
C GLU A 27 -3.04 18.45 28.20
N ALA A 28 -3.25 18.06 26.93
CA ALA A 28 -4.47 18.39 26.20
C ALA A 28 -5.73 17.73 26.82
N LEU A 29 -5.59 16.56 27.43
CA LEU A 29 -6.73 15.80 27.98
C LEU A 29 -6.88 15.99 29.51
N GLY A 30 -5.93 16.68 30.18
CA GLY A 30 -5.94 16.89 31.61
C GLY A 30 -5.82 15.59 32.44
N VAL A 31 -5.06 14.61 31.95
CA VAL A 31 -4.87 13.30 32.60
C VAL A 31 -3.39 12.97 32.81
N THR A 32 -3.11 11.96 33.61
CA THR A 32 -1.72 11.54 33.87
C THR A 32 -1.12 10.79 32.67
N ALA A 33 0.20 10.87 32.53
CA ALA A 33 0.93 10.10 31.51
C ALA A 33 0.70 8.58 31.61
N SER A 34 0.44 8.05 32.81
CA SER A 34 0.10 6.63 33.00
C SER A 34 -1.27 6.27 32.42
N THR A 35 -2.25 7.18 32.56
CA THR A 35 -3.59 7.04 31.95
C THR A 35 -3.47 7.04 30.44
N VAL A 36 -2.74 8.03 29.87
CA VAL A 36 -2.49 8.09 28.42
C VAL A 36 -1.85 6.80 27.89
N ARG A 37 -0.79 6.30 28.55
CA ARG A 37 -0.14 5.04 28.11
C ARG A 37 -1.08 3.85 28.08
N ARG A 38 -2.03 3.77 29.03
CA ARG A 38 -3.05 2.71 29.08
C ARG A 38 -4.06 2.88 27.93
N ASP A 39 -4.53 4.09 27.71
CA ASP A 39 -5.45 4.43 26.62
C ASP A 39 -4.82 4.13 25.25
N LEU A 40 -3.56 4.54 25.05
CA LEU A 40 -2.80 4.22 23.83
C LEU A 40 -2.65 2.71 23.62
N GLN A 41 -2.48 1.94 24.69
CA GLN A 41 -2.40 0.49 24.59
C GLN A 41 -3.74 -0.13 24.20
N THR A 42 -4.84 0.40 24.71
CA THR A 42 -6.21 -0.02 24.36
C THR A 42 -6.50 0.29 22.89
N LEU A 43 -6.21 1.52 22.44
CA LEU A 43 -6.42 1.95 21.05
C LEU A 43 -5.52 1.21 20.05
N ASN A 44 -4.29 0.89 20.45
CA ASN A 44 -3.38 0.10 19.60
C ASN A 44 -3.86 -1.35 19.45
N ARG A 45 -4.37 -1.98 20.51
CA ARG A 45 -4.99 -3.32 20.42
C ARG A 45 -6.27 -3.34 19.59
N ALA A 46 -7.00 -2.23 19.61
CA ALA A 46 -8.20 -2.04 18.78
C ALA A 46 -7.89 -1.56 17.34
N HIS A 47 -6.60 -1.53 16.94
CA HIS A 47 -6.14 -1.08 15.63
C HIS A 47 -6.68 0.31 15.23
N ARG A 48 -6.85 1.22 16.19
CA ARG A 48 -7.31 2.60 15.93
C ARG A 48 -6.17 3.60 15.79
N ILE A 49 -5.01 3.29 16.37
CA ILE A 49 -3.75 4.05 16.28
C ILE A 49 -2.57 3.07 16.33
N ALA A 50 -1.38 3.53 15.95
CA ALA A 50 -0.13 2.83 16.20
C ALA A 50 0.61 3.45 17.38
N LYS A 51 0.86 2.66 18.45
CA LYS A 51 1.67 3.08 19.59
C LYS A 51 3.14 3.03 19.20
N VAL A 52 3.86 4.14 19.39
CA VAL A 52 5.30 4.26 19.19
C VAL A 52 6.02 4.57 20.52
N HIS A 53 7.38 4.58 20.51
CA HIS A 53 8.13 4.97 21.68
C HIS A 53 7.84 6.44 22.03
N GLY A 54 7.24 6.68 23.20
CA GLY A 54 6.92 8.02 23.69
C GLY A 54 5.60 8.62 23.25
N GLY A 55 4.75 7.92 22.42
CA GLY A 55 3.50 8.48 21.93
C GLY A 55 2.66 7.54 21.07
N ALA A 56 1.91 8.13 20.17
CA ALA A 56 1.15 7.43 19.14
C ALA A 56 1.24 8.15 17.81
N THR A 57 1.09 7.39 16.73
CA THR A 57 0.98 7.90 15.37
C THR A 57 -0.26 7.32 14.69
N SER A 58 -0.72 7.97 13.62
CA SER A 58 -1.79 7.38 12.81
C SER A 58 -1.32 6.04 12.24
N LEU A 59 -2.25 5.13 12.02
CA LEU A 59 -1.93 3.86 11.38
C LEU A 59 -1.23 4.10 10.03
N GLU A 60 -1.68 5.10 9.28
CA GLU A 60 -1.12 5.49 8.00
C GLU A 60 0.38 5.88 8.07
N ARG A 61 0.78 6.67 9.08
CA ARG A 61 2.20 7.01 9.29
C ARG A 61 3.03 5.83 9.83
N ALA A 62 2.42 4.99 10.66
CA ALA A 62 3.07 3.76 11.10
C ALA A 62 3.31 2.80 9.94
N HIS A 63 2.38 2.77 8.95
CA HIS A 63 2.53 2.01 7.70
C HIS A 63 3.75 2.42 6.86
N VAL A 64 4.13 3.69 6.94
CA VAL A 64 5.28 4.23 6.18
C VAL A 64 6.61 3.83 6.81
N ALA A 65 6.63 3.68 8.14
CA ALA A 65 7.83 3.36 8.91
C ALA A 65 7.95 1.89 9.32
N ARG A 66 6.88 1.09 9.15
CA ARG A 66 6.80 -0.30 9.57
C ARG A 66 6.05 -1.09 8.50
N ASP A 67 6.61 -2.18 8.06
CA ASP A 67 5.92 -3.13 7.19
C ASP A 67 4.75 -3.74 7.96
N LEU A 68 3.54 -3.25 7.72
CA LEU A 68 2.35 -3.91 8.23
C LEU A 68 2.07 -5.16 7.42
N THR A 69 1.59 -6.19 8.10
CA THR A 69 1.14 -7.41 7.45
C THR A 69 0.05 -7.14 6.41
N LEU A 70 -0.05 -8.00 5.42
CA LEU A 70 -1.06 -7.90 4.37
C LEU A 70 -2.48 -7.83 4.96
N ASN A 71 -2.76 -8.61 6.02
CA ASN A 71 -4.05 -8.63 6.71
C ASN A 71 -4.39 -7.31 7.38
N GLU A 72 -3.44 -6.66 8.06
CA GLU A 72 -3.66 -5.35 8.69
C GLU A 72 -3.99 -4.27 7.66
N ARG A 73 -3.48 -4.40 6.43
CA ARG A 73 -3.76 -3.47 5.31
C ARG A 73 -5.05 -3.78 4.57
N SER A 74 -5.54 -5.01 4.60
CA SER A 74 -6.70 -5.45 3.80
C SER A 74 -7.98 -4.71 4.16
N ASP A 75 -8.20 -4.44 5.45
CA ASP A 75 -9.44 -3.83 5.95
C ASP A 75 -9.48 -2.30 5.89
N LEU A 76 -8.38 -1.66 5.49
CA LEU A 76 -8.29 -0.21 5.41
C LEU A 76 -8.77 0.31 4.05
N HIS A 77 -9.57 1.39 4.04
CA HIS A 77 -10.03 2.10 2.83
C HIS A 77 -10.70 1.19 1.78
N ASN A 78 -11.56 0.27 2.21
CA ASN A 78 -12.17 -0.74 1.34
C ASN A 78 -12.94 -0.14 0.16
N ASP A 79 -13.79 0.87 0.40
CA ASP A 79 -14.60 1.50 -0.64
C ASP A 79 -13.73 2.20 -1.70
N ASP A 80 -12.63 2.83 -1.26
CA ASP A 80 -11.66 3.45 -2.17
C ASP A 80 -10.95 2.40 -3.02
N LYS A 81 -10.52 1.29 -2.41
CA LYS A 81 -9.87 0.18 -3.12
C LYS A 81 -10.79 -0.45 -4.16
N GLU A 82 -12.08 -0.62 -3.85
CA GLU A 82 -13.07 -1.14 -4.81
C GLU A 82 -13.12 -0.28 -6.08
N ARG A 83 -13.25 1.05 -5.93
CA ARG A 83 -13.30 1.97 -7.07
C ARG A 83 -12.00 1.95 -7.87
N ILE A 84 -10.85 1.98 -7.18
CA ILE A 84 -9.53 1.91 -7.79
C ILE A 84 -9.38 0.63 -8.60
N CYS A 85 -9.72 -0.53 -8.01
CA CYS A 85 -9.55 -1.84 -8.63
C CYS A 85 -10.48 -2.03 -9.83
N ALA A 86 -11.73 -1.59 -9.75
CA ALA A 86 -12.66 -1.62 -10.88
C ALA A 86 -12.11 -0.82 -12.08
N ARG A 87 -11.55 0.38 -11.83
CA ARG A 87 -10.93 1.20 -12.88
C ARG A 87 -9.65 0.58 -13.44
N ALA A 88 -8.79 0.03 -12.56
CA ALA A 88 -7.53 -0.58 -12.94
C ALA A 88 -7.73 -1.86 -13.78
N ALA A 89 -8.67 -2.71 -13.40
CA ALA A 89 -8.98 -3.95 -14.10
C ALA A 89 -9.40 -3.72 -15.57
N ALA A 90 -10.10 -2.61 -15.84
CA ALA A 90 -10.51 -2.22 -17.18
C ALA A 90 -9.35 -1.79 -18.12
N LEU A 91 -8.12 -1.71 -17.61
CA LEU A 91 -6.92 -1.37 -18.39
C LEU A 91 -6.16 -2.59 -18.89
N VAL A 92 -6.55 -3.78 -18.47
CA VAL A 92 -5.99 -5.04 -18.98
C VAL A 92 -6.56 -5.32 -20.36
N GLU A 93 -5.69 -5.60 -21.31
CA GLU A 93 -6.04 -5.90 -22.70
C GLU A 93 -5.86 -7.40 -22.97
N PRO A 94 -6.62 -8.02 -23.90
CA PRO A 94 -6.37 -9.39 -24.36
C PRO A 94 -4.93 -9.59 -24.85
N GLU A 95 -4.47 -10.84 -24.91
CA GLU A 95 -3.13 -11.22 -25.43
C GLU A 95 -1.98 -10.48 -24.73
N SER A 96 -2.13 -10.10 -23.45
CA SER A 96 -1.16 -9.31 -22.72
C SER A 96 -0.42 -10.08 -21.61
N PHE A 97 0.80 -9.65 -21.34
CA PHE A 97 1.62 -10.07 -20.21
C PHE A 97 1.51 -9.00 -19.13
N VAL A 98 0.92 -9.35 -18.00
CA VAL A 98 0.54 -8.41 -16.94
C VAL A 98 1.30 -8.70 -15.66
N TYR A 99 1.97 -7.68 -15.11
CA TYR A 99 2.60 -7.78 -13.79
C TYR A 99 1.65 -7.29 -12.71
N ILE A 100 1.52 -8.06 -11.63
CA ILE A 100 0.74 -7.71 -10.44
C ILE A 100 1.66 -7.82 -9.21
N ASP A 101 1.97 -6.69 -8.62
CA ASP A 101 2.79 -6.53 -7.42
C ASP A 101 2.07 -7.07 -6.17
N SER A 102 2.82 -7.51 -5.17
CA SER A 102 2.28 -7.90 -3.86
C SER A 102 1.66 -6.69 -3.14
N GLY A 103 0.55 -6.90 -2.45
CA GLY A 103 -0.09 -5.85 -1.65
C GLY A 103 -1.60 -6.01 -1.55
N SER A 104 -2.22 -5.34 -0.57
CA SER A 104 -3.67 -5.49 -0.31
C SER A 104 -4.56 -4.90 -1.41
N THR A 105 -4.14 -3.81 -2.05
CA THR A 105 -4.90 -3.21 -3.16
C THR A 105 -4.77 -4.05 -4.43
N THR A 106 -3.58 -4.57 -4.71
CA THR A 106 -3.33 -5.44 -5.86
C THR A 106 -3.96 -6.83 -5.67
N LEU A 107 -4.06 -7.33 -4.44
CA LEU A 107 -4.84 -8.53 -4.15
C LEU A 107 -6.33 -8.33 -4.51
N ARG A 108 -6.90 -7.21 -4.08
CA ARG A 108 -8.29 -6.85 -4.42
C ARG A 108 -8.50 -6.65 -5.92
N LEU A 109 -7.51 -6.10 -6.63
CA LEU A 109 -7.57 -5.98 -8.09
C LEU A 109 -7.85 -7.33 -8.76
N ILE A 110 -7.31 -8.43 -8.25
CA ILE A 110 -7.52 -9.77 -8.81
C ILE A 110 -9.00 -10.14 -8.87
N GLU A 111 -9.81 -9.71 -7.88
CA GLU A 111 -11.25 -9.99 -7.84
C GLU A 111 -12.01 -9.29 -8.98
N HIS A 112 -11.50 -8.15 -9.45
CA HIS A 112 -12.10 -7.34 -10.52
C HIS A 112 -11.61 -7.68 -11.93
N LEU A 113 -10.54 -8.48 -12.06
CA LEU A 113 -9.95 -8.79 -13.36
C LEU A 113 -10.96 -9.53 -14.25
N PRO A 114 -11.17 -9.09 -15.50
CA PRO A 114 -12.00 -9.82 -16.46
C PRO A 114 -11.29 -11.10 -16.94
N HIS A 115 -12.06 -12.09 -17.33
CA HIS A 115 -11.54 -13.24 -18.07
C HIS A 115 -11.30 -12.85 -19.53
N LEU A 116 -10.06 -12.60 -19.88
CA LEU A 116 -9.64 -12.23 -21.23
C LEU A 116 -8.77 -13.32 -21.84
N GLU A 117 -8.92 -13.53 -23.15
CA GLU A 117 -8.15 -14.53 -23.87
C GLU A 117 -6.67 -14.12 -23.98
N GLY A 118 -5.78 -15.11 -23.86
CA GLY A 118 -4.33 -14.94 -24.05
C GLY A 118 -3.59 -14.16 -22.97
N VAL A 119 -4.24 -13.74 -21.89
CA VAL A 119 -3.57 -13.00 -20.81
C VAL A 119 -2.77 -13.95 -19.91
N THR A 120 -1.53 -13.57 -19.63
CA THR A 120 -0.68 -14.22 -18.63
C THR A 120 -0.34 -13.23 -17.53
N TYR A 121 -0.66 -13.58 -16.28
CA TYR A 121 -0.35 -12.78 -15.10
C TYR A 121 0.94 -13.26 -14.45
N VAL A 122 1.81 -12.33 -14.08
CA VAL A 122 3.04 -12.58 -13.33
C VAL A 122 2.99 -11.81 -12.02
N THR A 123 3.33 -12.45 -10.91
CA THR A 123 3.29 -11.82 -9.60
C THR A 123 4.45 -12.27 -8.71
N ASP A 124 4.88 -11.40 -7.81
CA ASP A 124 5.81 -11.66 -6.73
C ASP A 124 5.12 -12.14 -5.43
N SER A 125 3.82 -12.45 -5.46
CA SER A 125 3.07 -12.91 -4.28
C SER A 125 2.51 -14.31 -4.48
N VAL A 126 2.80 -15.21 -3.54
CA VAL A 126 2.23 -16.56 -3.52
C VAL A 126 0.71 -16.51 -3.35
N LEU A 127 0.21 -15.63 -2.48
CA LEU A 127 -1.23 -15.47 -2.27
C LEU A 127 -1.94 -14.97 -3.54
N HIS A 128 -1.38 -13.97 -4.22
CA HIS A 128 -1.92 -13.47 -5.49
C HIS A 128 -1.95 -14.56 -6.55
N ALA A 129 -0.88 -15.36 -6.66
CA ALA A 129 -0.82 -16.47 -7.59
C ALA A 129 -1.91 -17.52 -7.33
N GLN A 130 -2.17 -17.83 -6.05
CA GLN A 130 -3.27 -18.74 -5.66
C GLN A 130 -4.63 -18.18 -6.07
N HIS A 131 -4.91 -16.89 -5.78
CA HIS A 131 -6.18 -16.25 -6.15
C HIS A 131 -6.39 -16.22 -7.67
N LEU A 132 -5.38 -15.87 -8.44
CA LEU A 132 -5.42 -15.90 -9.90
C LEU A 132 -5.68 -17.32 -10.44
N ALA A 133 -4.97 -18.31 -9.92
CA ALA A 133 -5.10 -19.72 -10.34
C ALA A 133 -6.48 -20.28 -10.00
N LEU A 134 -7.06 -19.96 -8.82
CA LEU A 134 -8.41 -20.36 -8.44
C LEU A 134 -9.48 -19.78 -9.39
N ARG A 135 -9.21 -18.62 -9.99
CA ARG A 135 -10.05 -18.03 -11.02
C ARG A 135 -9.79 -18.59 -12.43
N GLY A 136 -8.94 -19.61 -12.57
CA GLY A 136 -8.60 -20.21 -13.86
C GLY A 136 -7.73 -19.33 -14.77
N MET A 137 -7.08 -18.31 -14.21
CA MET A 137 -6.20 -17.40 -14.95
C MET A 137 -4.79 -17.98 -15.08
N ARG A 138 -4.20 -17.88 -16.28
CA ARG A 138 -2.81 -18.31 -16.50
C ARG A 138 -1.87 -17.46 -15.68
N THR A 139 -1.14 -18.09 -14.75
CA THR A 139 -0.34 -17.38 -13.75
C THR A 139 1.09 -17.92 -13.68
N VAL A 140 2.03 -17.01 -13.56
CA VAL A 140 3.44 -17.27 -13.27
C VAL A 140 3.77 -16.57 -11.95
N VAL A 141 4.37 -17.28 -11.02
CA VAL A 141 4.89 -16.71 -9.77
C VAL A 141 6.41 -16.61 -9.87
N LEU A 142 7.00 -15.53 -9.35
CA LEU A 142 8.44 -15.37 -9.31
C LEU A 142 9.07 -16.45 -8.42
N GLY A 143 10.33 -16.79 -8.67
CA GLY A 143 11.15 -17.48 -7.69
C GLY A 143 11.58 -16.55 -6.56
N GLY A 144 12.31 -17.06 -5.57
CA GLY A 144 12.91 -16.24 -4.53
C GLY A 144 12.53 -16.64 -3.11
N GLU A 145 12.90 -15.80 -2.15
CA GLU A 145 12.63 -15.96 -0.74
C GLU A 145 11.27 -15.33 -0.40
N LEU A 146 10.44 -16.04 0.35
CA LEU A 146 9.14 -15.55 0.80
C LEU A 146 9.31 -14.74 2.09
N LYS A 147 8.92 -13.48 2.06
CA LYS A 147 8.84 -12.61 3.24
C LYS A 147 7.54 -12.86 4.01
N PRO A 148 7.62 -13.23 5.31
CA PRO A 148 6.42 -13.58 6.08
C PRO A 148 5.44 -12.43 6.27
N GLU A 149 5.92 -11.19 6.37
CA GLU A 149 5.11 -10.01 6.69
C GLU A 149 4.22 -9.57 5.52
N THR A 150 4.77 -9.62 4.30
CA THR A 150 4.12 -9.10 3.10
C THR A 150 3.72 -10.17 2.11
N GLU A 151 4.16 -11.42 2.36
CA GLU A 151 3.98 -12.58 1.47
C GLU A 151 4.55 -12.34 0.06
N ALA A 152 5.52 -11.42 -0.03
CA ALA A 152 6.24 -11.10 -1.25
C ALA A 152 7.44 -12.02 -1.45
N LEU A 153 7.70 -12.38 -2.69
CA LEU A 153 8.91 -13.09 -3.12
C LEU A 153 9.98 -12.09 -3.51
N VAL A 154 11.13 -12.18 -2.86
CA VAL A 154 12.26 -11.25 -3.00
C VAL A 154 13.57 -11.99 -3.25
N GLY A 155 14.65 -11.24 -3.38
CA GLY A 155 16.01 -11.77 -3.50
C GLY A 155 16.45 -12.02 -4.94
N PRO A 156 17.67 -12.55 -5.11
CA PRO A 156 18.31 -12.67 -6.43
C PRO A 156 17.53 -13.51 -7.44
N ASP A 157 16.86 -14.57 -7.01
CA ASP A 157 16.08 -15.43 -7.90
C ASP A 157 14.82 -14.74 -8.41
N ALA A 158 14.18 -13.89 -7.59
CA ALA A 158 13.06 -13.07 -8.02
C ALA A 158 13.49 -12.07 -9.11
N LEU A 159 14.62 -11.40 -8.89
CA LEU A 159 15.18 -10.45 -9.87
C LEU A 159 15.61 -11.16 -11.16
N ALA A 160 16.29 -12.30 -11.07
CA ALA A 160 16.69 -13.09 -12.24
C ALA A 160 15.47 -13.63 -13.04
N THR A 161 14.36 -13.90 -12.35
CA THR A 161 13.12 -14.28 -13.02
C THR A 161 12.52 -13.10 -13.78
N LEU A 162 12.50 -11.90 -13.19
CA LEU A 162 11.99 -10.67 -13.84
C LEU A 162 12.77 -10.30 -15.10
N ASP A 163 14.10 -10.49 -15.11
CA ASP A 163 14.95 -10.19 -16.26
C ASP A 163 14.60 -10.98 -17.55
N ARG A 164 13.80 -12.05 -17.43
CA ARG A 164 13.33 -12.87 -18.56
C ARG A 164 12.08 -12.33 -19.21
N TYR A 165 11.38 -11.38 -18.59
CA TYR A 165 10.06 -10.94 -19.00
C TYR A 165 10.01 -9.47 -19.36
N ASN A 166 9.13 -9.14 -20.33
CA ASN A 166 8.68 -7.78 -20.60
C ASN A 166 7.16 -7.75 -20.52
N PHE A 167 6.62 -6.78 -19.80
CA PHE A 167 5.19 -6.69 -19.50
C PHE A 167 4.52 -5.61 -20.34
N ASN A 168 3.32 -5.89 -20.86
CA ASN A 168 2.50 -4.91 -21.55
C ASN A 168 1.96 -3.87 -20.57
N CYS A 169 1.48 -4.33 -19.41
CA CYS A 169 1.09 -3.45 -18.31
C CYS A 169 1.42 -4.07 -16.96
N GLY A 170 1.43 -3.22 -15.92
CA GLY A 170 1.62 -3.70 -14.56
C GLY A 170 0.98 -2.78 -13.54
N PHE A 171 0.67 -3.35 -12.38
CA PHE A 171 -0.01 -2.71 -11.26
C PHE A 171 0.80 -2.85 -9.98
N TRP A 172 1.12 -1.72 -9.34
CA TRP A 172 1.92 -1.67 -8.11
C TRP A 172 1.17 -0.96 -7.00
N GLY A 173 1.37 -1.46 -5.78
CA GLY A 173 1.10 -0.71 -4.57
C GLY A 173 2.26 0.21 -4.21
N SER A 174 1.99 1.23 -3.39
CA SER A 174 3.03 2.08 -2.80
C SER A 174 2.70 2.40 -1.34
N ASN A 175 3.71 2.45 -0.48
CA ASN A 175 3.55 2.87 0.91
C ASN A 175 3.62 4.39 1.04
N GLY A 176 4.30 5.08 0.12
CA GLY A 176 4.36 6.53 0.07
C GLY A 176 4.43 7.05 -1.36
N ILE A 177 3.71 8.15 -1.62
CA ILE A 177 3.61 8.83 -2.92
C ILE A 177 3.91 10.31 -2.70
N ALA A 178 5.05 10.78 -3.20
CA ALA A 178 5.43 12.19 -3.07
C ALA A 178 6.07 12.69 -4.39
N ALA A 179 5.77 13.94 -4.76
CA ALA A 179 6.19 14.49 -6.06
C ALA A 179 7.72 14.50 -6.24
N GLU A 180 8.46 14.78 -5.18
CA GLU A 180 9.93 14.84 -5.21
C GLU A 180 10.57 13.48 -4.94
N GLN A 181 10.07 12.74 -3.94
CA GLN A 181 10.63 11.46 -3.53
C GLN A 181 10.15 10.29 -4.40
N GLY A 182 9.08 10.49 -5.17
CA GLY A 182 8.50 9.45 -6.02
C GLY A 182 7.68 8.43 -5.25
N PHE A 183 7.71 7.18 -5.72
CA PHE A 183 7.07 6.04 -5.07
C PHE A 183 8.05 5.34 -4.14
N THR A 184 7.61 5.07 -2.92
CA THR A 184 8.47 4.57 -1.86
C THR A 184 7.89 3.36 -1.13
N ALA A 185 8.77 2.48 -0.65
CA ALA A 185 8.47 1.29 0.12
C ALA A 185 9.36 1.21 1.37
N PRO A 186 8.95 0.51 2.46
CA PRO A 186 9.75 0.41 3.67
C PRO A 186 10.96 -0.51 3.51
N ASP A 187 10.85 -1.55 2.68
CA ASP A 187 11.84 -2.60 2.54
C ASP A 187 12.66 -2.48 1.23
N ILE A 188 13.97 -2.72 1.32
CA ILE A 188 14.88 -2.55 0.18
C ILE A 188 14.74 -3.68 -0.85
N GLU A 189 14.47 -4.90 -0.44
CA GLU A 189 14.36 -6.05 -1.35
C GLU A 189 13.04 -5.98 -2.13
N GLU A 190 11.93 -5.62 -1.47
CA GLU A 190 10.67 -5.34 -2.15
C GLU A 190 10.78 -4.14 -3.10
N ALA A 191 11.46 -3.07 -2.68
CA ALA A 191 11.71 -1.92 -3.55
C ALA A 191 12.54 -2.30 -4.79
N GLN A 192 13.46 -3.26 -4.68
CA GLN A 192 14.22 -3.76 -5.83
C GLN A 192 13.34 -4.54 -6.80
N VAL A 193 12.47 -5.44 -6.30
CA VAL A 193 11.51 -6.18 -7.14
C VAL A 193 10.57 -5.22 -7.86
N LYS A 194 9.99 -4.25 -7.14
CA LYS A 194 9.13 -3.19 -7.73
C LYS A 194 9.88 -2.39 -8.80
N ARG A 195 11.12 -1.98 -8.55
CA ARG A 195 11.93 -1.20 -9.49
C ARG A 195 12.22 -1.98 -10.77
N ILE A 196 12.62 -3.23 -10.66
CA ILE A 196 12.98 -4.06 -11.82
C ILE A 196 11.72 -4.41 -12.62
N SER A 197 10.65 -4.89 -11.98
CA SER A 197 9.38 -5.17 -12.67
C SER A 197 8.82 -3.94 -13.39
N MET A 198 8.90 -2.75 -12.77
CA MET A 198 8.46 -1.50 -13.38
C MET A 198 9.29 -1.10 -14.61
N ARG A 199 10.61 -1.33 -14.58
CA ARG A 199 11.50 -1.07 -15.72
C ARG A 199 11.17 -1.95 -16.94
N HIS A 200 10.76 -3.18 -16.69
CA HIS A 200 10.38 -4.15 -17.71
C HIS A 200 8.92 -4.00 -18.18
N THR A 201 8.21 -2.95 -17.76
CA THR A 201 6.79 -2.74 -18.06
C THR A 201 6.58 -1.51 -18.93
N ALA A 202 5.76 -1.66 -19.97
CA ALA A 202 5.43 -0.57 -20.90
C ALA A 202 4.40 0.41 -20.29
N LYS A 203 3.20 -0.07 -19.92
CA LYS A 203 2.14 0.74 -19.27
C LYS A 203 2.17 0.49 -17.75
N ARG A 204 2.50 1.51 -16.96
CA ARG A 204 2.73 1.37 -15.50
C ARG A 204 1.64 2.08 -14.73
N PHE A 205 1.01 1.37 -13.78
CA PHE A 205 -0.07 1.87 -12.97
C PHE A 205 0.23 1.66 -11.47
N VAL A 206 0.34 2.75 -10.71
CA VAL A 206 0.36 2.68 -9.25
C VAL A 206 -1.07 2.83 -8.77
N ILE A 207 -1.56 1.82 -8.06
CA ILE A 207 -2.92 1.77 -7.53
C ILE A 207 -2.88 1.95 -6.02
N SER A 208 -3.44 3.07 -5.54
CA SER A 208 -3.30 3.44 -4.13
C SER A 208 -4.38 4.41 -3.70
N ASP A 209 -4.87 4.27 -2.48
CA ASP A 209 -5.79 5.24 -1.88
C ASP A 209 -5.10 6.59 -1.56
N ALA A 210 -5.91 7.63 -1.32
CA ALA A 210 -5.42 8.99 -1.11
C ALA A 210 -4.54 9.16 0.13
N SER A 211 -4.59 8.26 1.10
CA SER A 211 -3.80 8.35 2.34
C SER A 211 -2.28 8.27 2.10
N LYS A 212 -1.85 7.74 0.96
CA LYS A 212 -0.43 7.56 0.62
C LYS A 212 0.22 8.81 0.05
N PHE A 213 -0.57 9.81 -0.36
CA PHE A 213 -0.03 11.06 -0.89
C PHE A 213 0.62 11.93 0.20
N GLY A 214 1.83 12.39 -0.07
CA GLY A 214 2.67 13.14 0.87
C GLY A 214 3.44 12.27 1.86
N MET A 215 3.21 10.95 1.86
CA MET A 215 3.97 10.01 2.67
C MET A 215 5.26 9.60 1.96
N VAL A 216 6.31 9.36 2.74
CA VAL A 216 7.63 8.93 2.22
C VAL A 216 8.15 7.78 3.09
N ALA A 217 8.31 6.61 2.48
CA ALA A 217 8.98 5.45 3.10
C ALA A 217 10.50 5.49 2.81
N PRO A 218 11.32 4.71 3.54
CA PRO A 218 12.77 4.80 3.44
C PRO A 218 13.37 4.55 2.06
N VAL A 219 12.75 3.70 1.23
CA VAL A 219 13.36 3.24 -0.03
C VAL A 219 12.52 3.68 -1.23
N LYS A 220 13.10 4.48 -2.10
CA LYS A 220 12.51 4.87 -3.38
C LYS A 220 12.65 3.73 -4.40
N PHE A 221 11.56 3.39 -5.11
CA PHE A 221 11.60 2.41 -6.17
C PHE A 221 11.35 2.98 -7.59
N ALA A 222 10.65 4.14 -7.71
CA ALA A 222 10.46 4.81 -8.98
C ALA A 222 10.21 6.32 -8.81
N ASP A 223 10.36 7.09 -9.88
CA ASP A 223 10.02 8.51 -9.89
C ASP A 223 8.50 8.71 -9.98
N PHE A 224 8.00 9.82 -9.45
CA PHE A 224 6.57 10.13 -9.43
C PHE A 224 5.91 10.10 -10.82
N ARG A 225 6.66 10.45 -11.86
CA ARG A 225 6.17 10.48 -13.26
C ARG A 225 6.36 9.16 -14.01
N ASP A 226 6.97 8.16 -13.39
CA ASP A 226 7.23 6.86 -14.05
C ASP A 226 5.97 6.02 -14.23
N ALA A 227 4.85 6.38 -13.57
CA ALA A 227 3.59 5.66 -13.64
C ALA A 227 2.39 6.60 -13.61
N THR A 228 1.27 6.13 -14.16
CA THR A 228 -0.06 6.70 -13.90
C THR A 228 -0.55 6.22 -12.54
N ILE A 229 -1.03 7.14 -11.72
CA ILE A 229 -1.57 6.84 -10.39
C ILE A 229 -3.09 6.76 -10.50
N ILE A 230 -3.68 5.62 -10.16
CA ILE A 230 -5.13 5.45 -10.05
C ILE A 230 -5.46 5.47 -8.56
N THR A 231 -6.28 6.43 -8.16
CA THR A 231 -6.53 6.71 -6.76
C THR A 231 -7.99 7.07 -6.48
N ALA A 232 -8.41 6.91 -5.22
CA ALA A 232 -9.70 7.34 -4.71
C ALA A 232 -9.54 7.96 -3.32
N GLY A 233 -10.56 8.69 -2.87
CA GLY A 233 -10.56 9.43 -1.61
C GLY A 233 -10.17 10.91 -1.79
N GLU A 234 -9.85 11.57 -0.69
CA GLU A 234 -9.50 13.01 -0.70
C GLU A 234 -8.03 13.24 -1.09
N VAL A 235 -7.77 13.25 -2.38
CA VAL A 235 -6.43 13.55 -2.91
C VAL A 235 -6.10 15.02 -2.66
N PRO A 236 -4.92 15.34 -2.06
CA PRO A 236 -4.51 16.74 -1.87
C PRO A 236 -4.46 17.52 -3.19
N ALA A 237 -4.94 18.77 -3.19
CA ALA A 237 -5.13 19.60 -4.40
C ALA A 237 -3.89 19.68 -5.29
N LYS A 238 -2.69 19.76 -4.70
CA LYS A 238 -1.42 19.81 -5.44
C LYS A 238 -1.14 18.57 -6.30
N TYR A 239 -1.66 17.40 -5.91
CA TYR A 239 -1.49 16.17 -6.68
C TYR A 239 -2.64 15.96 -7.68
N ARG A 240 -3.86 16.38 -7.32
CA ARG A 240 -5.05 16.22 -8.17
C ARG A 240 -4.90 16.93 -9.52
N ALA A 241 -4.10 18.00 -9.58
CA ALA A 241 -3.85 18.77 -10.79
C ALA A 241 -2.74 18.17 -11.70
N MET A 242 -2.13 17.05 -11.29
CA MET A 242 -1.05 16.43 -12.06
C MET A 242 -1.60 15.44 -13.09
N ASP A 243 -1.05 15.49 -14.31
CA ASP A 243 -1.54 14.77 -15.51
C ASP A 243 -1.49 13.25 -15.36
N ASN A 244 -0.59 12.74 -14.52
CA ASN A 244 -0.45 11.31 -14.25
C ASN A 244 -1.29 10.82 -13.05
N VAL A 245 -2.18 11.66 -12.48
CA VAL A 245 -3.07 11.29 -11.36
C VAL A 245 -4.51 11.19 -11.85
N VAL A 246 -5.07 10.00 -11.78
CA VAL A 246 -6.45 9.67 -12.15
C VAL A 246 -7.24 9.38 -10.88
N THR A 247 -8.17 10.26 -10.53
CA THR A 247 -9.08 10.08 -9.38
C THR A 247 -10.39 9.43 -9.85
N VAL A 248 -10.84 8.39 -9.13
CA VAL A 248 -12.05 7.61 -9.41
C VAL A 248 -13.05 7.64 -8.26
#